data_d6d8f2169ec099136fc4ca0ca2cec6c8
#
_entry.id   d6d8f2169ec099136fc4ca0ca2cec6c8
#
_cell.length_a   1.000
_cell.length_b   1.000
_cell.length_c   1.000
_cell.angle_alpha   90.00
_cell.angle_beta   90.00
_cell.angle_gamma   90.00
#
_symmetry.space_group_name_H-M   'P 1'
#
loop_
_entity.id
_entity.type
_entity.pdbx_description
1 polymer ?
#
loop_
_entity_poly.entity_id
_entity_poly.type
_entity_poly.pdbx_seq_one_letter_code
_entity_poly.pdbx_strand_id
1 'polypeptide(L)'
;VSMGKGCKIQNNVSIYEGVTLGDHVFCGPSMVFTNVVNPRANVSRKHEFAATHVGTGATIGANATIVCGHDLGEYAFVGAGAVVTKDVPGHALMVGNPARQIGWMCRCGVRLSDDLSCECGEFNYRVENERLVVDPT
;
A
#
# COMPACT_ATOMS: atom_id res chain seq x y z
N VAL A 1 -15.80 -4.48 4.07
CA VAL A 1 -14.44 -4.23 4.59
C VAL A 1 -14.03 -5.38 5.48
N SER A 2 -12.84 -5.88 5.26
CA SER A 2 -12.23 -6.91 6.10
C SER A 2 -10.84 -6.43 6.51
N MET A 3 -10.48 -6.60 7.78
CA MET A 3 -9.19 -6.18 8.31
C MET A 3 -8.57 -7.28 9.15
N GLY A 4 -7.27 -7.49 8.99
CA GLY A 4 -6.51 -8.38 9.84
C GLY A 4 -6.22 -7.76 11.21
N LYS A 5 -5.43 -8.46 12.01
CA LYS A 5 -5.06 -8.01 13.36
C LYS A 5 -4.01 -6.91 13.31
N GLY A 6 -4.00 -6.05 14.34
CA GLY A 6 -2.94 -5.06 14.52
C GLY A 6 -2.94 -3.90 13.53
N CYS A 7 -4.00 -3.71 12.75
CA CYS A 7 -4.11 -2.56 11.86
C CYS A 7 -4.24 -1.26 12.65
N LYS A 8 -3.59 -0.20 12.17
CA LYS A 8 -3.67 1.14 12.75
C LYS A 8 -4.30 2.08 11.74
N ILE A 9 -5.52 2.48 12.01
CA ILE A 9 -6.31 3.37 11.17
C ILE A 9 -6.36 4.73 11.85
N GLN A 10 -5.76 5.73 11.22
CA GLN A 10 -5.67 7.07 11.79
C GLN A 10 -6.96 7.88 11.52
N ASN A 11 -6.95 9.15 11.91
CA ASN A 11 -8.13 10.02 11.80
C ASN A 11 -8.51 10.28 10.34
N ASN A 12 -9.81 10.37 10.07
CA ASN A 12 -10.39 10.75 8.77
C ASN A 12 -10.00 9.82 7.63
N VAL A 13 -9.83 8.54 7.92
CA VAL A 13 -9.59 7.52 6.90
C VAL A 13 -10.92 7.01 6.37
N SER A 14 -11.06 6.94 5.05
CA SER A 14 -12.23 6.39 4.39
C SER A 14 -11.91 5.04 3.78
N ILE A 15 -12.57 3.99 4.26
CA ILE A 15 -12.43 2.63 3.76
C ILE A 15 -13.80 2.15 3.32
N TYR A 16 -13.95 1.87 2.04
CA TYR A 16 -15.23 1.50 1.45
C TYR A 16 -15.33 -0.01 1.23
N GLU A 17 -16.54 -0.46 0.90
CA GLU A 17 -16.79 -1.84 0.51
C GLU A 17 -15.85 -2.27 -0.63
N GLY A 18 -15.33 -3.48 -0.55
CA GLY A 18 -14.38 -4.03 -1.51
C GLY A 18 -12.92 -3.95 -1.06
N VAL A 19 -12.63 -3.30 0.07
CA VAL A 19 -11.27 -3.18 0.60
C VAL A 19 -11.01 -4.30 1.60
N THR A 20 -9.89 -4.98 1.42
CA THR A 20 -9.37 -5.99 2.36
C THR A 20 -7.97 -5.60 2.80
N LEU A 21 -7.76 -5.50 4.11
CA LEU A 21 -6.45 -5.22 4.70
C LEU A 21 -5.90 -6.47 5.35
N GLY A 22 -4.63 -6.80 5.10
CA GLY A 22 -3.93 -7.84 5.82
C GLY A 22 -3.63 -7.42 7.27
N ASP A 23 -2.74 -8.14 7.94
CA ASP A 23 -2.33 -7.82 9.31
C ASP A 23 -1.39 -6.61 9.33
N HIS A 24 -1.43 -5.85 10.42
CA HIS A 24 -0.46 -4.76 10.68
C HIS A 24 -0.37 -3.72 9.57
N VAL A 25 -1.48 -3.40 8.92
CA VAL A 25 -1.55 -2.32 7.93
C VAL A 25 -1.70 -0.98 8.64
N PHE A 26 -0.91 -0.01 8.23
CA PHE A 26 -1.00 1.37 8.73
C PHE A 26 -1.67 2.25 7.66
N CYS A 27 -2.77 2.88 8.04
CA CYS A 27 -3.45 3.88 7.20
C CYS A 27 -3.28 5.25 7.82
N GLY A 28 -2.49 6.11 7.20
CA GLY A 28 -2.21 7.46 7.66
C GLY A 28 -3.44 8.37 7.64
N PRO A 29 -3.42 9.48 8.40
CA PRO A 29 -4.60 10.36 8.51
C PRO A 29 -5.01 10.92 7.17
N SER A 30 -6.32 10.93 6.95
CA SER A 30 -6.95 11.48 5.74
C SER A 30 -6.58 10.76 4.43
N MET A 31 -5.98 9.56 4.50
CA MET A 31 -5.87 8.74 3.30
C MET A 31 -7.25 8.22 2.91
N VAL A 32 -7.42 7.84 1.65
CA VAL A 32 -8.70 7.36 1.14
C VAL A 32 -8.52 6.21 0.16
N PHE A 33 -9.40 5.21 0.27
CA PHE A 33 -9.61 4.22 -0.77
C PHE A 33 -10.81 4.64 -1.61
N THR A 34 -10.78 4.40 -2.92
CA THR A 34 -11.99 4.50 -3.75
C THR A 34 -12.55 3.09 -3.97
N ASN A 35 -13.77 2.97 -4.48
CA ASN A 35 -14.36 1.66 -4.78
C ASN A 35 -15.09 1.60 -6.14
N VAL A 36 -15.18 2.72 -6.83
CA VAL A 36 -15.74 2.79 -8.19
C VAL A 36 -14.77 3.56 -9.06
N VAL A 37 -14.41 3.00 -10.21
CA VAL A 37 -13.42 3.58 -11.12
C VAL A 37 -13.92 4.88 -11.77
N ASN A 38 -15.20 4.92 -12.12
CA ASN A 38 -15.79 6.01 -12.91
C ASN A 38 -17.12 6.48 -12.33
N PRO A 39 -17.15 7.01 -11.10
CA PRO A 39 -18.39 7.42 -10.47
C PRO A 39 -19.06 8.58 -11.21
N ARG A 40 -20.38 8.58 -11.17
CA ARG A 40 -21.21 9.66 -11.71
C ARG A 40 -22.44 9.82 -10.82
N ALA A 41 -22.70 11.01 -10.35
CA ALA A 41 -23.74 11.26 -9.34
C ALA A 41 -25.12 10.75 -9.76
N ASN A 42 -25.48 10.91 -11.04
CA ASN A 42 -26.79 10.51 -11.54
C ASN A 42 -26.83 9.11 -12.18
N VAL A 43 -25.77 8.33 -12.03
CA VAL A 43 -25.71 6.95 -12.52
C VAL A 43 -25.27 6.06 -11.36
N SER A 44 -26.14 5.10 -10.98
CA SER A 44 -25.78 4.14 -9.93
C SER A 44 -24.78 3.13 -10.45
N ARG A 45 -23.67 2.96 -9.71
CA ARG A 45 -22.65 1.94 -9.99
C ARG A 45 -22.42 1.03 -8.78
N LYS A 46 -23.47 0.81 -7.98
CA LYS A 46 -23.41 0.00 -6.77
C LYS A 46 -22.94 -1.43 -7.01
N HIS A 47 -23.06 -1.94 -8.23
CA HIS A 47 -22.63 -3.28 -8.60
C HIS A 47 -21.27 -3.31 -9.31
N GLU A 48 -20.60 -2.16 -9.40
CA GLU A 48 -19.33 -2.01 -10.10
C GLU A 48 -18.19 -1.68 -9.15
N PHE A 49 -18.28 -2.15 -7.89
CA PHE A 49 -17.19 -1.98 -6.92
C PHE A 49 -15.99 -2.82 -7.34
N ALA A 50 -14.85 -2.16 -7.49
CA ALA A 50 -13.59 -2.83 -7.75
C ALA A 50 -12.88 -3.10 -6.43
N ALA A 51 -12.43 -4.34 -6.23
CA ALA A 51 -11.77 -4.76 -5.01
C ALA A 51 -10.35 -4.19 -4.89
N THR A 52 -9.92 -3.94 -3.66
CA THR A 52 -8.56 -3.55 -3.34
C THR A 52 -8.05 -4.41 -2.19
N HIS A 53 -6.92 -5.08 -2.39
CA HIS A 53 -6.29 -5.91 -1.36
C HIS A 53 -4.97 -5.27 -0.94
N VAL A 54 -4.80 -5.09 0.35
CA VAL A 54 -3.58 -4.51 0.92
C VAL A 54 -2.86 -5.59 1.72
N GLY A 55 -1.64 -5.89 1.35
CA GLY A 55 -0.82 -6.93 1.97
C GLY A 55 -0.40 -6.58 3.39
N THR A 56 -0.07 -7.61 4.15
CA THR A 56 0.39 -7.49 5.53
C THR A 56 1.56 -6.53 5.65
N GLY A 57 1.55 -5.68 6.66
CA GLY A 57 2.63 -4.77 6.98
C GLY A 57 2.73 -3.53 6.09
N ALA A 58 1.84 -3.37 5.12
CA ALA A 58 1.87 -2.20 4.24
C ALA A 58 1.57 -0.91 5.01
N THR A 59 2.21 0.18 4.58
CA THR A 59 1.99 1.53 5.12
C THR A 59 1.45 2.43 4.02
N ILE A 60 0.39 3.16 4.33
CA ILE A 60 -0.20 4.15 3.44
C ILE A 60 -0.10 5.50 4.11
N GLY A 61 0.66 6.41 3.52
CA GLY A 61 0.94 7.73 4.09
C GLY A 61 -0.28 8.65 4.14
N ALA A 62 -0.17 9.71 4.92
CA ALA A 62 -1.22 10.72 5.07
C ALA A 62 -1.65 11.31 3.73
N ASN A 63 -2.94 11.53 3.56
CA ASN A 63 -3.54 12.13 2.35
C ASN A 63 -3.28 11.35 1.06
N ALA A 64 -2.80 10.12 1.13
CA ALA A 64 -2.67 9.28 -0.07
C ALA A 64 -4.03 8.82 -0.58
N THR A 65 -4.11 8.58 -1.88
CA THR A 65 -5.32 8.02 -2.51
C THR A 65 -4.96 6.70 -3.17
N ILE A 66 -5.71 5.67 -2.82
CA ILE A 66 -5.55 4.35 -3.45
C ILE A 66 -6.74 4.14 -4.38
N VAL A 67 -6.50 4.20 -5.68
CA VAL A 67 -7.54 3.96 -6.67
C VAL A 67 -7.89 2.47 -6.68
N CYS A 68 -9.19 2.17 -6.62
CA CYS A 68 -9.69 0.80 -6.53
C CYS A 68 -9.29 -0.08 -7.73
N GLY A 69 -9.34 -1.39 -7.52
CA GLY A 69 -8.98 -2.36 -8.55
C GLY A 69 -7.49 -2.67 -8.63
N HIS A 70 -6.71 -2.24 -7.66
CA HIS A 70 -5.27 -2.47 -7.60
C HIS A 70 -4.87 -3.01 -6.23
N ASP A 71 -3.87 -3.85 -6.20
CA ASP A 71 -3.39 -4.47 -4.97
C ASP A 71 -2.08 -3.85 -4.51
N LEU A 72 -1.91 -3.75 -3.20
CA LEU A 72 -0.64 -3.37 -2.58
C LEU A 72 -0.01 -4.61 -1.97
N GLY A 73 1.24 -4.89 -2.34
CA GLY A 73 1.97 -6.03 -1.81
C GLY A 73 2.37 -5.86 -0.36
N GLU A 74 2.79 -6.95 0.25
CA GLU A 74 3.24 -6.94 1.65
C GLU A 74 4.37 -5.95 1.87
N TYR A 75 4.30 -5.21 2.97
CA TYR A 75 5.29 -4.22 3.35
C TYR A 75 5.53 -3.11 2.31
N ALA A 76 4.62 -2.93 1.38
CA ALA A 76 4.65 -1.78 0.48
C ALA A 76 4.54 -0.48 1.29
N PHE A 77 5.14 0.57 0.81
CA PHE A 77 5.12 1.86 1.49
C PHE A 77 4.69 2.94 0.50
N VAL A 78 3.51 3.49 0.72
CA VAL A 78 2.98 4.58 -0.09
C VAL A 78 3.23 5.89 0.65
N GLY A 79 3.99 6.77 0.04
CA GLY A 79 4.34 8.05 0.64
C GLY A 79 3.13 8.99 0.78
N ALA A 80 3.25 9.97 1.67
CA ALA A 80 2.19 10.94 1.90
C ALA A 80 1.79 11.66 0.60
N GLY A 81 0.50 11.84 0.39
CA GLY A 81 -0.04 12.54 -0.78
C GLY A 81 0.08 11.79 -2.10
N ALA A 82 0.59 10.58 -2.12
CA ALA A 82 0.71 9.81 -3.36
C ALA A 82 -0.66 9.34 -3.87
N VAL A 83 -0.77 9.18 -5.19
CA VAL A 83 -1.98 8.64 -5.83
C VAL A 83 -1.61 7.34 -6.54
N VAL A 84 -2.03 6.21 -5.96
CA VAL A 84 -1.73 4.88 -6.48
C VAL A 84 -2.75 4.51 -7.53
N THR A 85 -2.29 4.29 -8.77
CA THR A 85 -3.12 3.98 -9.93
C THR A 85 -2.80 2.63 -10.56
N LYS A 86 -1.88 1.87 -9.97
CA LYS A 86 -1.43 0.55 -10.44
C LYS A 86 -1.16 -0.34 -9.24
N ASP A 87 -1.02 -1.64 -9.48
CA ASP A 87 -0.55 -2.57 -8.47
C ASP A 87 0.82 -2.15 -7.95
N VAL A 88 1.03 -2.33 -6.65
CA VAL A 88 2.28 -1.99 -5.98
C VAL A 88 2.98 -3.27 -5.55
N PRO A 89 4.21 -3.50 -6.01
CA PRO A 89 4.98 -4.66 -5.56
C PRO A 89 5.24 -4.64 -4.05
N GLY A 90 5.40 -5.81 -3.46
CA GLY A 90 5.80 -5.91 -2.06
C GLY A 90 7.08 -5.12 -1.79
N HIS A 91 7.15 -4.47 -0.64
CA HIS A 91 8.29 -3.65 -0.21
C HIS A 91 8.58 -2.43 -1.09
N ALA A 92 7.80 -2.14 -2.12
CA ALA A 92 8.05 -0.99 -2.98
C ALA A 92 7.74 0.32 -2.26
N LEU A 93 8.62 1.29 -2.43
CA LEU A 93 8.40 2.67 -1.98
C LEU A 93 7.82 3.47 -3.14
N MET A 94 6.58 3.92 -2.99
CA MET A 94 5.83 4.63 -4.01
C MET A 94 5.59 6.06 -3.58
N VAL A 95 5.86 7.01 -4.46
CA VAL A 95 5.60 8.44 -4.21
C VAL A 95 5.04 9.13 -5.44
N GLY A 96 4.35 10.22 -5.23
CA GLY A 96 3.92 11.13 -6.30
C GLY A 96 2.53 10.84 -6.86
N ASN A 97 2.14 11.62 -7.86
CA ASN A 97 0.87 11.52 -8.58
C ASN A 97 1.12 11.62 -10.10
N PRO A 98 0.95 10.53 -10.88
CA PRO A 98 0.70 9.17 -10.41
C PRO A 98 1.90 8.63 -9.62
N ALA A 99 1.62 7.76 -8.66
CA ALA A 99 2.67 7.19 -7.82
C ALA A 99 3.65 6.38 -8.66
N ARG A 100 4.94 6.53 -8.35
CA ARG A 100 6.03 5.79 -9.00
C ARG A 100 6.95 5.21 -7.96
N GLN A 101 7.51 4.06 -8.25
CA GLN A 101 8.47 3.41 -7.37
C GLN A 101 9.81 4.13 -7.41
N ILE A 102 10.31 4.50 -6.23
CA ILE A 102 11.61 5.16 -6.09
C ILE A 102 12.61 4.35 -5.25
N GLY A 103 12.21 3.20 -4.78
CA GLY A 103 13.09 2.35 -3.98
C GLY A 103 12.34 1.20 -3.32
N TRP A 104 13.00 0.61 -2.35
CA TRP A 104 12.49 -0.52 -1.57
C TRP A 104 12.55 -0.19 -0.08
N MET A 105 11.62 -0.78 0.67
CA MET A 105 11.51 -0.59 2.11
C MET A 105 11.80 -1.87 2.87
N CYS A 106 12.56 -1.76 3.94
CA CYS A 106 12.72 -2.83 4.91
C CYS A 106 11.40 -3.07 5.65
N ARG A 107 11.20 -4.26 6.17
CA ARG A 107 10.06 -4.55 7.05
C ARG A 107 10.01 -3.66 8.29
N CYS A 108 11.16 -3.14 8.72
CA CYS A 108 11.18 -2.19 9.84
C CYS A 108 10.63 -0.81 9.51
N GLY A 109 10.39 -0.50 8.23
CA GLY A 109 9.85 0.78 7.79
C GLY A 109 10.89 1.81 7.37
N VAL A 110 12.15 1.41 7.24
CA VAL A 110 13.24 2.26 6.77
C VAL A 110 13.57 1.93 5.32
N ARG A 111 13.86 2.94 4.52
CA ARG A 111 14.24 2.74 3.11
C ARG A 111 15.57 1.97 3.03
N LEU A 112 15.61 0.97 2.17
CA LEU A 112 16.84 0.23 1.91
C LEU A 112 17.84 1.12 1.15
N SER A 113 19.11 0.91 1.46
CA SER A 113 20.20 1.52 0.70
C SER A 113 20.32 0.88 -0.69
N ASP A 114 21.17 1.43 -1.56
CA ASP A 114 21.35 0.91 -2.92
C ASP A 114 21.84 -0.53 -2.95
N ASP A 115 22.53 -0.97 -1.91
CA ASP A 115 22.99 -2.35 -1.76
C ASP A 115 21.98 -3.26 -1.05
N LEU A 116 20.75 -2.78 -0.87
CA LEU A 116 19.63 -3.50 -0.25
C LEU A 116 19.88 -3.84 1.23
N SER A 117 20.63 -3.02 1.94
CA SER A 117 20.87 -3.18 3.37
C SER A 117 20.06 -2.19 4.19
N CYS A 118 19.82 -2.54 5.46
CA CYS A 118 19.14 -1.70 6.43
C CYS A 118 19.91 -1.72 7.75
N GLU A 119 19.93 -0.56 8.43
CA GLU A 119 20.58 -0.42 9.73
C GLU A 119 20.03 -1.36 10.80
N CYS A 120 18.76 -1.78 10.68
CA CYS A 120 18.19 -2.73 11.65
C CYS A 120 18.89 -4.08 11.68
N GLY A 121 19.51 -4.49 10.55
CA GLY A 121 20.28 -5.72 10.46
C GLY A 121 19.48 -7.01 10.62
N GLU A 122 18.15 -6.94 10.68
CA GLU A 122 17.31 -8.11 10.99
C GLU A 122 16.94 -8.94 9.76
N PHE A 123 17.07 -8.36 8.57
CA PHE A 123 16.62 -9.01 7.34
C PHE A 123 17.70 -8.87 6.26
N ASN A 124 17.76 -9.88 5.40
CA ASN A 124 18.59 -9.84 4.20
C ASN A 124 17.66 -9.82 2.97
N TYR A 125 17.99 -8.97 2.02
CA TYR A 125 17.16 -8.78 0.84
C TYR A 125 17.96 -9.00 -0.44
N ARG A 126 17.25 -9.45 -1.47
CA ARG A 126 17.76 -9.51 -2.84
C ARG A 126 16.62 -9.19 -3.81
N VAL A 127 16.94 -8.76 -5.00
CA VAL A 127 15.95 -8.54 -6.05
C VAL A 127 16.00 -9.73 -7.00
N GLU A 128 14.84 -10.31 -7.27
CA GLU A 128 14.67 -11.44 -8.17
C GLU A 128 13.39 -11.20 -9.00
N ASN A 129 13.51 -11.24 -10.33
CA ASN A 129 12.38 -10.99 -11.24
C ASN A 129 11.68 -9.67 -10.94
N GLU A 130 12.46 -8.59 -10.76
CA GLU A 130 11.97 -7.24 -10.47
C GLU A 130 11.18 -7.12 -9.15
N ARG A 131 11.35 -8.08 -8.24
CA ARG A 131 10.69 -8.11 -6.93
C ARG A 131 11.73 -8.25 -5.84
N LEU A 132 11.45 -7.60 -4.70
CA LEU A 132 12.29 -7.76 -3.51
C LEU A 132 11.92 -9.06 -2.80
N VAL A 133 12.92 -9.85 -2.52
CA VAL A 133 12.79 -11.12 -1.80
C VAL A 133 13.53 -11.01 -0.48
N VAL A 134 12.91 -11.49 0.60
CA VAL A 134 13.51 -11.55 1.92
C VAL A 134 14.14 -12.92 2.08
N ASP A 135 15.44 -12.95 2.30
CA ASP A 135 16.13 -14.21 2.55
C ASP A 135 16.06 -14.55 4.05
N PRO A 136 15.87 -15.85 4.39
CA PRO A 136 15.91 -16.26 5.79
C PRO A 136 17.32 -16.03 6.36
N THR A 137 17.36 -15.55 7.58
CA THR A 137 18.63 -15.38 8.31
C THR A 137 18.92 -16.59 9.18
#